data_cb037e63cbe76daa30e4ecdf4ccd28a3
#
_entry.id   cb037e63cbe76daa30e4ecdf4ccd28a3
#
_cell.length_a   1.000
_cell.length_b   1.000
_cell.length_c   1.000
_cell.angle_alpha   90.00
_cell.angle_beta   90.00
_cell.angle_gamma   90.00
#
_symmetry.space_group_name_H-M   'P 1'
#
loop_
_entity.id
_entity.type
_entity.pdbx_description
1 polymer ?
#
loop_
_entity_poly.entity_id
_entity_poly.type
_entity_poly.pdbx_seq_one_letter_code
_entity_poly.pdbx_strand_id
1 'polypeptide(L)'
;MCRKKNIGTHSTYAQNWQTFTQLIMKTAYIVRAYRTAVGKAPRGLFRFKRPDELAAETVAHLMDSIPELDKKRIDDVIVGNAMPEAEQGLNMARLISLMGLETDTVPGVTVNRYCASGLETIAMATAKIQSGMAECIIAGGSESMSYIPFGGYKPVPDYELVKNGKEDYYWGMGLTAEAVAKEYNISREDQDAFSYDSHQKALAALKSDAFKDQIVSIHIEETYLEGNTKKTRNYVVDTDEGPRADTAIDKLAKLRPVFSAGGSVTAGNASQTSDGAAMVLVMSEDMVKELGVTPIARMVSYAAAGVPPRIMGIGPVAAIPKALKQAGMKQEDIELIELNEAFASQSLAVIRTLGLNSDIINVNGGAIALGHPLGCTGAKLSVQLFDEMKKRNNKYGMVTMCVGTGQGAAGIFERL
;
A
#
# COMPACT_ATOMS: atom_id res chain seq x y z
N MET A 1 30.12 61.12 41.11
CA MET A 1 29.55 59.97 41.88
C MET A 1 28.46 59.37 41.13
N CYS A 2 28.71 58.27 40.43
CA CYS A 2 27.72 57.58 39.62
C CYS A 2 27.52 56.16 40.22
N ARG A 3 26.38 55.95 40.82
CA ARG A 3 26.04 54.67 41.47
C ARG A 3 25.76 53.60 40.40
N LYS A 4 26.53 52.51 40.38
CA LYS A 4 26.22 51.25 39.63
C LYS A 4 25.02 50.57 40.28
N LYS A 5 23.93 50.41 39.56
CA LYS A 5 22.87 49.51 39.94
C LYS A 5 23.24 48.06 39.47
N ASN A 6 23.33 47.16 40.43
CA ASN A 6 23.43 45.74 40.22
C ASN A 6 22.09 45.24 39.62
N ILE A 7 22.12 44.62 38.43
CA ILE A 7 21.03 43.87 37.86
C ILE A 7 21.35 42.39 38.12
N GLY A 8 20.91 41.89 39.26
CA GLY A 8 20.79 40.46 39.50
C GLY A 8 19.39 40.03 39.07
N THR A 9 19.28 39.17 38.06
CA THR A 9 18.17 38.19 37.85
C THR A 9 18.32 37.54 36.47
N HIS A 10 19.21 36.57 36.33
CA HIS A 10 19.23 35.68 35.15
C HIS A 10 19.26 34.20 35.56
N SER A 11 18.72 33.86 36.74
CA SER A 11 18.74 32.46 37.21
C SER A 11 17.38 31.72 37.21
N THR A 12 16.28 32.42 37.02
CA THR A 12 14.94 31.80 37.13
C THR A 12 14.35 31.35 35.82
N TYR A 13 14.84 31.84 34.66
CA TYR A 13 14.35 31.42 33.35
C TYR A 13 14.94 30.11 32.83
N ALA A 14 16.13 29.74 33.27
CA ALA A 14 16.78 28.50 32.83
C ALA A 14 16.22 27.23 33.52
N GLN A 15 15.62 27.36 34.70
CA GLN A 15 15.07 26.22 35.44
C GLN A 15 13.66 25.79 34.98
N ASN A 16 12.91 26.65 34.30
CA ASN A 16 11.56 26.31 33.81
C ASN A 16 11.54 25.57 32.47
N TRP A 17 12.68 25.38 31.80
CA TRP A 17 12.76 24.60 30.56
C TRP A 17 13.07 23.12 30.79
N GLN A 18 13.41 22.71 32.00
CA GLN A 18 13.71 21.32 32.34
C GLN A 18 12.48 20.48 32.74
N THR A 19 11.29 21.08 32.80
CA THR A 19 10.02 20.41 33.04
C THR A 19 9.20 20.25 31.75
N PHE A 20 9.81 20.27 30.59
CA PHE A 20 9.19 19.60 29.45
C PHE A 20 9.26 18.10 29.76
N THR A 21 8.16 17.58 30.27
CA THR A 21 7.90 16.17 30.39
C THR A 21 8.45 15.49 29.12
N GLN A 22 9.44 14.63 29.31
CA GLN A 22 9.92 13.77 28.25
C GLN A 22 8.66 13.08 27.72
N LEU A 23 8.18 13.47 26.54
CA LEU A 23 7.04 12.82 25.89
C LEU A 23 7.51 11.38 25.68
N ILE A 24 7.08 10.50 26.59
CA ILE A 24 7.29 9.07 26.43
C ILE A 24 6.45 8.71 25.20
N MET A 25 7.12 8.47 24.09
CA MET A 25 6.44 8.03 22.89
C MET A 25 5.72 6.72 23.21
N LYS A 26 4.39 6.69 22.98
CA LYS A 26 3.61 5.47 23.15
C LYS A 26 4.03 4.43 22.10
N THR A 27 3.91 3.17 22.44
CA THR A 27 4.08 2.11 21.44
C THR A 27 2.77 1.91 20.70
N ALA A 28 2.85 1.82 19.38
CA ALA A 28 1.72 1.51 18.51
C ALA A 28 1.87 0.09 17.96
N TYR A 29 0.82 -0.69 18.08
CA TYR A 29 0.76 -2.08 17.64
C TYR A 29 -0.27 -2.28 16.55
N ILE A 30 0.03 -3.15 15.60
CA ILE A 30 -0.92 -3.68 14.63
C ILE A 30 -1.57 -4.91 15.24
N VAL A 31 -2.90 -4.91 15.32
CA VAL A 31 -3.67 -5.94 16.03
C VAL A 31 -4.44 -6.85 15.06
N ARG A 32 -4.98 -6.28 13.99
CA ARG A 32 -5.70 -7.00 12.93
C ARG A 32 -5.34 -6.43 11.57
N ALA A 33 -5.36 -7.28 10.54
CA ALA A 33 -5.05 -6.88 9.18
C ALA A 33 -5.77 -7.81 8.20
N TYR A 34 -6.61 -7.25 7.33
CA TYR A 34 -7.39 -8.01 6.35
C TYR A 34 -7.43 -7.28 5.02
N ARG A 35 -7.62 -8.04 3.94
CA ARG A 35 -7.81 -7.52 2.58
C ARG A 35 -8.92 -8.25 1.86
N THR A 36 -9.47 -7.67 0.85
CA THR A 36 -10.28 -8.40 -0.12
C THR A 36 -9.38 -9.23 -1.04
N ALA A 37 -9.97 -10.15 -1.79
CA ALA A 37 -9.34 -10.59 -3.02
C ALA A 37 -9.07 -9.39 -3.94
N VAL A 38 -8.17 -9.55 -4.90
CA VAL A 38 -7.88 -8.55 -5.94
C VAL A 38 -8.63 -8.92 -7.22
N GLY A 39 -9.54 -8.03 -7.65
CA GLY A 39 -10.29 -8.16 -8.89
C GLY A 39 -9.53 -7.57 -10.08
N LYS A 40 -9.74 -8.11 -11.28
CA LYS A 40 -9.21 -7.57 -12.54
C LYS A 40 -10.07 -6.42 -13.06
N ALA A 41 -9.48 -5.24 -13.18
CA ALA A 41 -10.15 -4.14 -13.85
C ALA A 41 -9.97 -4.21 -15.39
N PRO A 42 -10.92 -3.75 -16.20
CA PRO A 42 -12.26 -3.27 -15.82
C PRO A 42 -13.35 -4.38 -15.93
N ARG A 43 -13.00 -5.63 -16.06
CA ARG A 43 -13.95 -6.74 -16.39
C ARG A 43 -14.02 -7.84 -15.34
N GLY A 44 -13.33 -7.67 -14.21
CA GLY A 44 -13.28 -8.65 -13.13
C GLY A 44 -14.52 -8.67 -12.25
N LEU A 45 -14.45 -9.47 -11.20
CA LEU A 45 -15.59 -9.77 -10.33
C LEU A 45 -16.05 -8.56 -9.49
N PHE A 46 -15.16 -7.58 -9.24
CA PHE A 46 -15.50 -6.35 -8.52
C PHE A 46 -15.94 -5.16 -9.40
N ARG A 47 -16.02 -5.33 -10.72
CA ARG A 47 -16.32 -4.23 -11.67
C ARG A 47 -17.57 -3.40 -11.39
N PHE A 48 -18.53 -3.93 -10.60
CA PHE A 48 -19.76 -3.24 -10.19
C PHE A 48 -19.85 -3.02 -8.68
N LYS A 49 -18.79 -3.37 -7.93
CA LYS A 49 -18.71 -3.12 -6.48
C LYS A 49 -18.03 -1.79 -6.23
N ARG A 50 -18.75 -0.86 -5.61
CA ARG A 50 -18.18 0.46 -5.27
C ARG A 50 -16.97 0.30 -4.34
N PRO A 51 -15.89 1.08 -4.55
CA PRO A 51 -14.67 0.97 -3.73
C PRO A 51 -14.87 1.35 -2.27
N ASP A 52 -15.78 2.27 -1.96
CA ASP A 52 -16.15 2.64 -0.60
C ASP A 52 -16.92 1.52 0.12
N GLU A 53 -17.85 0.83 -0.56
CA GLU A 53 -18.54 -0.35 -0.03
C GLU A 53 -17.58 -1.52 0.19
N LEU A 54 -16.68 -1.77 -0.76
CA LEU A 54 -15.67 -2.84 -0.66
C LEU A 54 -14.79 -2.66 0.58
N ALA A 55 -14.38 -1.42 0.84
CA ALA A 55 -13.61 -1.06 2.01
C ALA A 55 -14.44 -1.13 3.30
N ALA A 56 -15.71 -0.70 3.27
CA ALA A 56 -16.59 -0.75 4.42
C ALA A 56 -16.87 -2.19 4.88
N GLU A 57 -17.06 -3.13 3.96
CA GLU A 57 -17.19 -4.55 4.29
C GLU A 57 -15.89 -5.12 4.90
N THR A 58 -14.72 -4.66 4.42
CA THR A 58 -13.44 -5.03 5.03
C THR A 58 -13.31 -4.48 6.45
N VAL A 59 -13.77 -3.25 6.72
CA VAL A 59 -13.84 -2.67 8.07
C VAL A 59 -14.79 -3.44 8.96
N ALA A 60 -15.99 -3.78 8.48
CA ALA A 60 -16.96 -4.56 9.24
C ALA A 60 -16.38 -5.91 9.66
N HIS A 61 -15.78 -6.65 8.72
CA HIS A 61 -15.10 -7.92 9.02
C HIS A 61 -13.97 -7.76 10.05
N LEU A 62 -13.17 -6.68 9.93
CA LEU A 62 -12.10 -6.39 10.88
C LEU A 62 -12.69 -6.18 12.29
N MET A 63 -13.80 -5.45 12.42
CA MET A 63 -14.48 -5.25 13.69
C MET A 63 -15.07 -6.55 14.26
N ASP A 64 -15.66 -7.39 13.43
CA ASP A 64 -16.18 -8.71 13.83
C ASP A 64 -15.07 -9.63 14.37
N SER A 65 -13.84 -9.44 13.91
CA SER A 65 -12.67 -10.21 14.38
C SER A 65 -12.13 -9.77 15.74
N ILE A 66 -12.67 -8.70 16.30
CA ILE A 66 -12.25 -8.14 17.61
C ILE A 66 -13.47 -7.64 18.40
N PRO A 67 -14.34 -8.55 18.87
CA PRO A 67 -15.58 -8.18 19.56
C PRO A 67 -15.36 -7.44 20.88
N GLU A 68 -14.16 -7.47 21.44
CA GLU A 68 -13.79 -6.74 22.65
C GLU A 68 -13.70 -5.23 22.43
N LEU A 69 -13.57 -4.77 21.17
CA LEU A 69 -13.42 -3.37 20.84
C LEU A 69 -14.78 -2.73 20.54
N ASP A 70 -15.21 -1.77 21.38
CA ASP A 70 -16.31 -0.88 21.02
C ASP A 70 -15.89 0.02 19.83
N LYS A 71 -16.65 -0.06 18.74
CA LYS A 71 -16.41 0.74 17.53
C LYS A 71 -16.36 2.25 17.76
N LYS A 72 -17.02 2.76 18.82
CA LYS A 72 -16.98 4.17 19.22
C LYS A 72 -15.63 4.61 19.84
N ARG A 73 -14.77 3.66 20.18
CA ARG A 73 -13.43 3.92 20.67
C ARG A 73 -12.38 4.06 19.57
N ILE A 74 -12.79 3.95 18.31
CA ILE A 74 -11.93 4.25 17.16
C ILE A 74 -11.85 5.77 17.01
N ASP A 75 -10.64 6.30 17.03
CA ASP A 75 -10.38 7.75 16.93
C ASP A 75 -10.44 8.28 15.50
N ASP A 76 -10.08 7.44 14.52
CA ASP A 76 -10.03 7.87 13.11
C ASP A 76 -10.03 6.66 12.15
N VAL A 77 -10.51 6.88 10.91
CA VAL A 77 -10.38 5.96 9.78
C VAL A 77 -9.56 6.65 8.69
N ILE A 78 -8.33 6.18 8.45
CA ILE A 78 -7.41 6.78 7.48
C ILE A 78 -7.29 5.87 6.26
N VAL A 79 -7.84 6.30 5.12
CA VAL A 79 -7.88 5.47 3.90
C VAL A 79 -7.08 6.09 2.77
N GLY A 80 -6.17 5.31 2.22
CA GLY A 80 -5.40 5.63 1.03
C GLY A 80 -6.20 5.41 -0.25
N ASN A 81 -6.18 6.42 -1.14
CA ASN A 81 -6.75 6.33 -2.47
C ASN A 81 -5.90 7.14 -3.45
N ALA A 82 -5.58 6.57 -4.61
CA ALA A 82 -4.68 7.19 -5.58
C ALA A 82 -5.41 8.09 -6.58
N MET A 83 -6.68 7.78 -6.90
CA MET A 83 -7.49 8.50 -7.88
C MET A 83 -8.80 8.96 -7.24
N PRO A 84 -8.78 10.02 -6.40
CA PRO A 84 -9.94 10.48 -5.62
C PRO A 84 -10.93 11.28 -6.50
N GLU A 85 -11.55 10.61 -7.45
CA GLU A 85 -12.57 11.15 -8.36
C GLU A 85 -13.85 10.29 -8.32
N ALA A 86 -14.96 10.83 -8.77
CA ALA A 86 -16.27 10.18 -8.89
C ALA A 86 -16.61 9.32 -7.65
N GLU A 87 -16.75 8.00 -7.78
CA GLU A 87 -17.09 7.08 -6.67
C GLU A 87 -16.01 7.03 -5.58
N GLN A 88 -14.79 7.44 -5.89
CA GLN A 88 -13.65 7.57 -4.95
C GLN A 88 -13.43 9.02 -4.50
N GLY A 89 -14.26 9.94 -4.98
CA GLY A 89 -14.17 11.37 -4.71
C GLY A 89 -14.60 11.78 -3.31
N LEU A 90 -14.61 13.10 -3.08
CA LEU A 90 -14.91 13.70 -1.78
C LEU A 90 -13.96 13.17 -0.67
N ASN A 91 -14.50 12.87 0.49
CA ASN A 91 -13.76 12.17 1.56
C ASN A 91 -14.27 10.74 1.69
N MET A 92 -13.81 9.86 0.81
CA MET A 92 -14.22 8.45 0.77
C MET A 92 -14.02 7.76 2.13
N ALA A 93 -12.95 8.08 2.86
CA ALA A 93 -12.69 7.49 4.17
C ALA A 93 -13.80 7.76 5.18
N ARG A 94 -14.43 8.93 5.12
CA ARG A 94 -15.59 9.22 6.00
C ARG A 94 -16.81 8.39 5.64
N LEU A 95 -17.05 8.13 4.35
CA LEU A 95 -18.13 7.24 3.91
C LEU A 95 -17.86 5.80 4.36
N ILE A 96 -16.64 5.33 4.23
CA ILE A 96 -16.20 4.01 4.71
C ILE A 96 -16.42 3.89 6.22
N SER A 97 -16.03 4.92 7.00
CA SER A 97 -16.27 4.95 8.46
C SER A 97 -17.75 4.82 8.80
N LEU A 98 -18.61 5.60 8.15
CA LEU A 98 -20.06 5.57 8.38
C LEU A 98 -20.68 4.22 8.05
N MET A 99 -20.31 3.61 6.94
CA MET A 99 -20.86 2.33 6.48
C MET A 99 -20.28 1.14 7.25
N GLY A 100 -18.96 1.09 7.43
CA GLY A 100 -18.27 -0.06 8.02
C GLY A 100 -18.39 -0.13 9.54
N LEU A 101 -18.48 1.03 10.22
CA LEU A 101 -18.65 1.09 11.67
C LEU A 101 -20.11 1.32 12.11
N GLU A 102 -21.00 1.70 11.18
CA GLU A 102 -22.41 2.00 11.46
C GLU A 102 -22.58 3.01 12.62
N THR A 103 -21.69 4.00 12.71
CA THR A 103 -21.73 5.08 13.70
C THR A 103 -21.29 6.39 13.06
N ASP A 104 -21.86 7.49 13.52
CA ASP A 104 -21.52 8.84 13.07
C ASP A 104 -20.43 9.53 13.91
N THR A 105 -19.95 8.87 14.97
CA THR A 105 -18.99 9.46 15.92
C THR A 105 -17.53 9.35 15.47
N VAL A 106 -17.18 8.42 14.57
CA VAL A 106 -15.81 8.17 14.14
C VAL A 106 -15.50 8.94 12.86
N PRO A 107 -14.57 9.91 12.87
CA PRO A 107 -14.18 10.66 11.68
C PRO A 107 -13.43 9.80 10.65
N GLY A 108 -13.12 10.38 9.50
CA GLY A 108 -12.31 9.72 8.48
C GLY A 108 -11.56 10.72 7.62
N VAL A 109 -10.38 10.35 7.12
CA VAL A 109 -9.57 11.16 6.21
C VAL A 109 -9.00 10.34 5.07
N THR A 110 -9.13 10.86 3.84
CA THR A 110 -8.57 10.23 2.63
C THR A 110 -7.18 10.80 2.35
N VAL A 111 -6.21 9.91 2.09
CA VAL A 111 -4.79 10.25 1.88
C VAL A 111 -4.35 9.77 0.49
N ASN A 112 -3.60 10.61 -0.22
CA ASN A 112 -3.04 10.27 -1.51
C ASN A 112 -1.50 10.38 -1.51
N ARG A 113 -0.83 9.25 -1.63
CA ARG A 113 0.57 9.09 -2.05
C ARG A 113 0.63 8.05 -3.17
N TYR A 114 -0.31 8.14 -4.12
CA TYR A 114 -0.45 7.18 -5.23
C TYR A 114 -0.32 5.71 -4.73
N CYS A 115 0.57 4.92 -5.32
CA CYS A 115 0.77 3.50 -5.01
C CYS A 115 1.10 3.21 -3.54
N ALA A 116 1.67 4.17 -2.80
CA ALA A 116 2.04 4.00 -1.39
C ALA A 116 0.97 4.48 -0.40
N SER A 117 -0.18 4.96 -0.87
CA SER A 117 -1.20 5.56 0.01
C SER A 117 -1.58 4.65 1.19
N GLY A 118 -1.79 3.35 0.94
CA GLY A 118 -2.13 2.40 2.00
C GLY A 118 -1.01 2.14 3.02
N LEU A 119 0.26 2.23 2.62
CA LEU A 119 1.39 2.15 3.55
C LEU A 119 1.56 3.46 4.34
N GLU A 120 1.33 4.60 3.68
CA GLU A 120 1.33 5.92 4.31
C GLU A 120 0.29 6.02 5.43
N THR A 121 -0.92 5.48 5.21
CA THR A 121 -1.98 5.52 6.23
C THR A 121 -1.61 4.74 7.47
N ILE A 122 -0.95 3.58 7.34
CA ILE A 122 -0.43 2.79 8.48
C ILE A 122 0.65 3.59 9.22
N ALA A 123 1.54 4.27 8.49
CA ALA A 123 2.58 5.12 9.10
C ALA A 123 1.96 6.32 9.83
N MET A 124 0.95 6.97 9.25
CA MET A 124 0.23 8.08 9.90
C MET A 124 -0.51 7.62 11.15
N ALA A 125 -1.19 6.48 11.12
CA ALA A 125 -1.87 5.89 12.28
C ALA A 125 -0.87 5.60 13.40
N THR A 126 0.26 4.95 13.06
CA THR A 126 1.34 4.68 14.00
C THR A 126 1.87 5.98 14.64
N ALA A 127 2.17 7.00 13.84
CA ALA A 127 2.67 8.28 14.34
C ALA A 127 1.67 9.02 15.24
N LYS A 128 0.37 9.05 14.87
CA LYS A 128 -0.70 9.67 15.70
C LYS A 128 -0.80 8.98 17.07
N ILE A 129 -0.73 7.64 17.12
CA ILE A 129 -0.75 6.89 18.38
C ILE A 129 0.52 7.13 19.19
N GLN A 130 1.69 7.06 18.56
CA GLN A 130 2.97 7.32 19.23
C GLN A 130 3.06 8.72 19.84
N SER A 131 2.46 9.72 19.20
CA SER A 131 2.40 11.09 19.69
C SER A 131 1.30 11.35 20.73
N GLY A 132 0.46 10.34 21.04
CA GLY A 132 -0.65 10.47 21.99
C GLY A 132 -1.87 11.22 21.45
N MET A 133 -1.96 11.42 20.12
CA MET A 133 -3.14 12.05 19.48
C MET A 133 -4.30 11.09 19.32
N ALA A 134 -4.07 9.78 19.41
CA ALA A 134 -5.07 8.73 19.25
C ALA A 134 -4.63 7.47 20.02
N GLU A 135 -5.59 6.57 20.26
CA GLU A 135 -5.34 5.26 20.87
C GLU A 135 -5.71 4.11 19.93
N CYS A 136 -6.65 4.34 19.00
CA CYS A 136 -7.13 3.31 18.09
C CYS A 136 -7.48 3.90 16.72
N ILE A 137 -6.85 3.40 15.65
CA ILE A 137 -7.07 3.90 14.29
C ILE A 137 -7.21 2.70 13.34
N ILE A 138 -8.22 2.76 12.46
CA ILE A 138 -8.27 1.89 11.28
C ILE A 138 -7.55 2.61 10.15
N ALA A 139 -6.50 1.98 9.62
CA ALA A 139 -5.71 2.49 8.51
C ALA A 139 -5.73 1.51 7.34
N GLY A 140 -5.72 1.99 6.11
CA GLY A 140 -5.73 1.08 4.98
C GLY A 140 -5.81 1.80 3.65
N GLY A 141 -6.35 1.12 2.64
CA GLY A 141 -6.54 1.71 1.33
C GLY A 141 -7.60 0.97 0.52
N SER A 142 -8.22 1.68 -0.40
CA SER A 142 -9.16 1.14 -1.37
C SER A 142 -8.97 1.81 -2.71
N GLU A 143 -9.07 1.02 -3.77
CA GLU A 143 -9.00 1.50 -5.14
C GLU A 143 -9.86 0.63 -6.05
N SER A 144 -10.59 1.25 -6.97
CA SER A 144 -11.23 0.59 -8.08
C SER A 144 -10.80 1.22 -9.39
N MET A 145 -9.97 0.50 -10.14
CA MET A 145 -9.57 0.90 -11.49
C MET A 145 -10.60 0.43 -12.53
N SER A 146 -11.65 -0.27 -12.10
CA SER A 146 -12.86 -0.53 -12.91
C SER A 146 -13.75 0.69 -12.99
N TYR A 147 -13.89 1.45 -11.89
CA TYR A 147 -14.65 2.69 -11.85
C TYR A 147 -13.82 3.87 -12.35
N ILE A 148 -12.61 4.05 -11.84
CA ILE A 148 -11.78 5.21 -12.14
C ILE A 148 -10.53 4.77 -12.92
N PRO A 149 -10.36 5.18 -14.18
CA PRO A 149 -9.21 4.80 -14.98
C PRO A 149 -7.91 5.38 -14.41
N PHE A 150 -6.79 4.77 -14.76
CA PHE A 150 -5.48 5.29 -14.39
C PHE A 150 -5.30 6.73 -14.91
N GLY A 151 -4.95 7.64 -13.99
CA GLY A 151 -4.85 9.08 -14.29
C GLY A 151 -6.12 9.87 -14.05
N GLY A 152 -7.23 9.22 -13.66
CA GLY A 152 -8.53 9.85 -13.46
C GLY A 152 -9.28 10.14 -14.78
N TYR A 153 -10.45 10.74 -14.66
CA TYR A 153 -11.28 11.11 -15.82
C TYR A 153 -10.88 12.42 -16.47
N LYS A 154 -10.28 13.33 -15.71
CA LYS A 154 -9.94 14.67 -16.20
C LYS A 154 -8.55 15.12 -15.75
N PRO A 155 -7.46 14.51 -16.25
CA PRO A 155 -6.12 14.98 -15.96
C PRO A 155 -5.90 16.35 -16.63
N VAL A 156 -5.39 17.31 -15.84
CA VAL A 156 -5.08 18.66 -16.32
C VAL A 156 -3.64 19.00 -15.94
N PRO A 157 -2.65 18.78 -16.84
CA PRO A 157 -1.27 19.18 -16.61
C PRO A 157 -1.11 20.70 -16.43
N ASP A 158 -0.18 21.09 -15.57
CA ASP A 158 0.20 22.49 -15.43
C ASP A 158 0.92 22.99 -16.70
N TYR A 159 0.38 24.06 -17.28
CA TYR A 159 0.89 24.62 -18.54
C TYR A 159 2.34 25.11 -18.43
N GLU A 160 2.70 25.77 -17.32
CA GLU A 160 4.05 26.31 -17.15
C GLU A 160 5.10 25.19 -16.97
N LEU A 161 4.75 24.09 -16.30
CA LEU A 161 5.63 22.93 -16.20
C LEU A 161 5.89 22.31 -17.58
N VAL A 162 4.83 22.08 -18.37
CA VAL A 162 4.95 21.50 -19.72
C VAL A 162 5.73 22.44 -20.65
N LYS A 163 5.40 23.73 -20.65
CA LYS A 163 6.10 24.75 -21.45
C LYS A 163 7.60 24.83 -21.14
N ASN A 164 7.98 24.56 -19.88
CA ASN A 164 9.37 24.58 -19.43
C ASN A 164 10.07 23.22 -19.55
N GLY A 165 9.55 22.29 -20.37
CA GLY A 165 10.16 20.98 -20.66
C GLY A 165 10.10 20.02 -19.49
N LYS A 166 9.02 20.10 -18.67
CA LYS A 166 8.75 19.20 -17.52
C LYS A 166 7.55 18.29 -17.80
N GLU A 167 7.29 17.95 -19.05
CA GLU A 167 6.22 17.04 -19.46
C GLU A 167 6.41 15.64 -18.89
N ASP A 168 7.62 15.23 -18.59
CA ASP A 168 7.96 13.95 -17.96
C ASP A 168 7.38 13.80 -16.54
N TYR A 169 7.01 14.90 -15.88
CA TYR A 169 6.30 14.86 -14.58
C TYR A 169 4.90 14.25 -14.71
N TYR A 170 4.32 14.28 -15.91
CA TYR A 170 2.99 13.77 -16.23
C TYR A 170 3.00 12.48 -17.05
N TRP A 171 4.19 11.88 -17.24
CA TRP A 171 4.29 10.65 -18.00
C TRP A 171 3.46 9.53 -17.36
N GLY A 172 2.76 8.77 -18.22
CA GLY A 172 2.14 7.52 -17.82
C GLY A 172 3.20 6.52 -17.35
N MET A 173 2.85 5.70 -16.39
CA MET A 173 3.80 4.80 -15.70
C MET A 173 4.50 3.81 -16.63
N GLY A 174 3.85 3.43 -17.75
CA GLY A 174 4.50 2.58 -18.76
C GLY A 174 5.69 3.26 -19.46
N LEU A 175 5.62 4.57 -19.72
CA LEU A 175 6.75 5.33 -20.28
C LEU A 175 7.91 5.42 -19.27
N THR A 176 7.60 5.60 -17.98
CA THR A 176 8.63 5.59 -16.92
C THR A 176 9.28 4.21 -16.78
N ALA A 177 8.51 3.13 -16.95
CA ALA A 177 9.02 1.77 -16.93
C ALA A 177 9.97 1.47 -18.11
N GLU A 178 9.67 1.99 -19.32
CA GLU A 178 10.57 1.92 -20.48
C GLU A 178 11.85 2.74 -20.24
N ALA A 179 11.73 3.91 -19.62
CA ALA A 179 12.90 4.72 -19.27
C ALA A 179 13.80 3.99 -18.27
N VAL A 180 13.24 3.33 -17.26
CA VAL A 180 13.99 2.50 -16.30
C VAL A 180 14.64 1.30 -17.00
N ALA A 181 13.88 0.57 -17.85
CA ALA A 181 14.42 -0.57 -18.60
C ALA A 181 15.68 -0.17 -19.39
N LYS A 182 15.61 0.98 -20.09
CA LYS A 182 16.72 1.51 -20.88
C LYS A 182 17.90 1.96 -20.02
N GLU A 183 17.64 2.76 -18.98
CA GLU A 183 18.70 3.37 -18.15
C GLU A 183 19.43 2.35 -17.29
N TYR A 184 18.72 1.31 -16.82
CA TYR A 184 19.28 0.24 -16.00
C TYR A 184 19.62 -1.02 -16.78
N ASN A 185 19.56 -0.99 -18.12
CA ASN A 185 19.89 -2.11 -19.01
C ASN A 185 19.12 -3.40 -18.64
N ILE A 186 17.82 -3.30 -18.40
CA ILE A 186 16.95 -4.46 -18.11
C ILE A 186 16.42 -4.98 -19.44
N SER A 187 16.83 -6.19 -19.83
CA SER A 187 16.41 -6.82 -21.08
C SER A 187 14.93 -7.21 -21.06
N ARG A 188 14.36 -7.45 -22.23
CA ARG A 188 13.01 -7.97 -22.38
C ARG A 188 12.89 -9.39 -21.81
N GLU A 189 13.90 -10.20 -22.04
CA GLU A 189 14.01 -11.58 -21.57
C GLU A 189 14.00 -11.64 -20.03
N ASP A 190 14.76 -10.76 -19.39
CA ASP A 190 14.77 -10.65 -17.92
C ASP A 190 13.39 -10.27 -17.37
N GLN A 191 12.71 -9.30 -18.01
CA GLN A 191 11.38 -8.88 -17.61
C GLN A 191 10.36 -10.00 -17.75
N ASP A 192 10.39 -10.75 -18.85
CA ASP A 192 9.47 -11.86 -19.09
C ASP A 192 9.74 -13.04 -18.13
N ALA A 193 11.03 -13.34 -17.84
CA ALA A 193 11.40 -14.36 -16.86
C ALA A 193 10.92 -14.00 -15.44
N PHE A 194 11.12 -12.76 -15.01
CA PHE A 194 10.65 -12.26 -13.72
C PHE A 194 9.13 -12.36 -13.61
N SER A 195 8.42 -12.02 -14.67
CA SER A 195 6.96 -12.07 -14.72
C SER A 195 6.43 -13.50 -14.67
N TYR A 196 7.09 -14.41 -15.37
CA TYR A 196 6.78 -15.84 -15.30
C TYR A 196 6.92 -16.36 -13.87
N ASP A 197 8.03 -16.03 -13.18
CA ASP A 197 8.29 -16.45 -11.81
C ASP A 197 7.21 -15.90 -10.85
N SER A 198 6.83 -14.62 -10.98
CA SER A 198 5.74 -14.02 -10.20
C SER A 198 4.43 -14.82 -10.33
N HIS A 199 4.05 -15.20 -11.56
CA HIS A 199 2.87 -16.05 -11.78
C HIS A 199 2.99 -17.45 -11.19
N GLN A 200 4.16 -18.11 -11.29
CA GLN A 200 4.37 -19.44 -10.72
C GLN A 200 4.28 -19.42 -9.20
N LYS A 201 4.90 -18.43 -8.55
CA LYS A 201 4.79 -18.23 -7.09
C LYS A 201 3.34 -17.98 -6.66
N ALA A 202 2.61 -17.12 -7.38
CA ALA A 202 1.22 -16.83 -7.06
C ALA A 202 0.29 -18.05 -7.23
N LEU A 203 0.50 -18.85 -8.27
CA LEU A 203 -0.25 -20.09 -8.47
C LEU A 203 0.05 -21.14 -7.40
N ALA A 204 1.31 -21.26 -6.97
CA ALA A 204 1.69 -22.14 -5.87
C ALA A 204 1.04 -21.69 -4.55
N ALA A 205 1.02 -20.37 -4.28
CA ALA A 205 0.40 -19.79 -3.11
C ALA A 205 -1.12 -20.03 -3.08
N LEU A 206 -1.81 -19.84 -4.21
CA LEU A 206 -3.25 -20.15 -4.33
C LEU A 206 -3.52 -21.63 -4.08
N LYS A 207 -2.70 -22.53 -4.65
CA LYS A 207 -2.86 -23.98 -4.47
C LYS A 207 -2.66 -24.44 -3.02
N SER A 208 -1.85 -23.72 -2.25
CA SER A 208 -1.59 -24.02 -0.85
C SER A 208 -2.48 -23.25 0.13
N ASP A 209 -3.51 -22.54 -0.35
CA ASP A 209 -4.38 -21.67 0.45
C ASP A 209 -3.60 -20.61 1.26
N ALA A 210 -2.45 -20.15 0.72
CA ALA A 210 -1.56 -19.24 1.44
C ALA A 210 -2.22 -17.91 1.82
N PHE A 211 -3.27 -17.48 1.11
CA PHE A 211 -3.96 -16.21 1.34
C PHE A 211 -5.27 -16.34 2.12
N LYS A 212 -5.69 -17.55 2.49
CA LYS A 212 -7.03 -17.83 3.03
C LYS A 212 -7.36 -17.02 4.29
N ASP A 213 -6.43 -16.92 5.23
CA ASP A 213 -6.68 -16.28 6.54
C ASP A 213 -6.66 -14.74 6.49
N GLN A 214 -6.23 -14.17 5.36
CA GLN A 214 -6.12 -12.73 5.18
C GLN A 214 -7.21 -12.15 4.28
N ILE A 215 -7.93 -12.98 3.50
CA ILE A 215 -8.93 -12.53 2.53
C ILE A 215 -10.33 -12.55 3.15
N VAL A 216 -10.98 -11.39 3.08
CA VAL A 216 -12.39 -11.21 3.43
C VAL A 216 -13.24 -11.66 2.24
N SER A 217 -14.17 -12.59 2.47
CA SER A 217 -15.13 -13.02 1.47
C SER A 217 -16.18 -11.94 1.20
N ILE A 218 -16.24 -11.45 -0.03
CA ILE A 218 -17.18 -10.39 -0.44
C ILE A 218 -18.32 -10.98 -1.23
N HIS A 219 -19.55 -10.72 -0.78
CA HIS A 219 -20.76 -11.14 -1.47
C HIS A 219 -21.15 -10.11 -2.53
N ILE A 220 -21.31 -10.57 -3.76
CA ILE A 220 -21.68 -9.73 -4.90
C ILE A 220 -23.07 -10.15 -5.40
N GLU A 221 -23.97 -9.16 -5.46
CA GLU A 221 -25.21 -9.27 -6.21
C GLU A 221 -25.06 -8.47 -7.50
N GLU A 222 -25.07 -9.16 -8.62
CA GLU A 222 -24.95 -8.55 -9.94
C GLU A 222 -26.24 -8.67 -10.72
N THR A 223 -26.83 -7.53 -11.07
CA THR A 223 -27.99 -7.46 -11.96
C THR A 223 -27.53 -7.18 -13.40
N TYR A 224 -27.99 -7.99 -14.34
CA TYR A 224 -27.67 -7.88 -15.75
C TYR A 224 -28.89 -8.13 -16.65
N LEU A 225 -28.76 -7.79 -17.93
CA LEU A 225 -29.79 -8.09 -18.94
C LEU A 225 -29.37 -9.32 -19.74
N GLU A 226 -30.26 -10.29 -19.82
CA GLU A 226 -30.17 -11.38 -20.77
C GLU A 226 -31.29 -11.22 -21.83
N GLY A 227 -30.90 -10.73 -23.00
CA GLY A 227 -31.86 -10.15 -23.95
C GLY A 227 -32.56 -8.94 -23.34
N ASN A 228 -33.91 -8.98 -23.25
CA ASN A 228 -34.71 -7.93 -22.60
C ASN A 228 -35.16 -8.29 -21.16
N THR A 229 -34.63 -9.38 -20.60
CA THR A 229 -35.04 -9.85 -19.27
C THR A 229 -33.97 -9.47 -18.26
N LYS A 230 -34.37 -8.77 -17.19
CA LYS A 230 -33.54 -8.49 -16.03
C LYS A 230 -33.29 -9.80 -15.26
N LYS A 231 -32.03 -10.12 -15.02
CA LYS A 231 -31.59 -11.26 -14.19
C LYS A 231 -30.66 -10.78 -13.09
N THR A 232 -30.63 -11.52 -11.99
CA THR A 232 -29.70 -11.29 -10.88
C THR A 232 -28.93 -12.58 -10.63
N ARG A 233 -27.64 -12.47 -10.42
CA ARG A 233 -26.79 -13.56 -9.92
C ARG A 233 -26.06 -13.15 -8.66
N ASN A 234 -25.90 -14.10 -7.75
CA ASN A 234 -25.15 -13.93 -6.51
C ASN A 234 -23.92 -14.81 -6.54
N TYR A 235 -22.79 -14.28 -6.15
CA TYR A 235 -21.54 -15.02 -6.03
C TYR A 235 -20.65 -14.42 -4.92
N VAL A 236 -19.68 -15.23 -4.46
CA VAL A 236 -18.69 -14.80 -3.46
C VAL A 236 -17.35 -14.62 -4.14
N VAL A 237 -16.62 -13.56 -3.80
CA VAL A 237 -15.26 -13.30 -4.25
C VAL A 237 -14.33 -13.41 -3.05
N ASP A 238 -13.55 -14.46 -3.00
CA ASP A 238 -12.62 -14.83 -1.94
C ASP A 238 -11.24 -15.26 -2.44
N THR A 239 -11.00 -15.13 -3.75
CA THR A 239 -9.78 -15.60 -4.42
C THR A 239 -9.28 -14.53 -5.40
N ASP A 240 -7.98 -14.26 -5.39
CA ASP A 240 -7.34 -13.32 -6.31
C ASP A 240 -7.50 -13.78 -7.78
N GLU A 241 -8.05 -12.91 -8.64
CA GLU A 241 -8.32 -13.24 -10.05
C GLU A 241 -7.07 -13.18 -10.95
N GLY A 242 -6.00 -12.54 -10.46
CA GLY A 242 -4.84 -12.18 -11.28
C GLY A 242 -4.04 -13.34 -11.86
N PRO A 243 -3.66 -14.37 -11.07
CA PRO A 243 -2.73 -15.40 -11.50
C PRO A 243 -3.20 -16.20 -12.72
N ARG A 244 -2.29 -16.45 -13.67
CA ARG A 244 -2.59 -17.09 -14.94
C ARG A 244 -1.85 -18.42 -15.08
N ALA A 245 -2.58 -19.52 -15.00
CA ALA A 245 -2.02 -20.87 -15.14
C ALA A 245 -1.48 -21.16 -16.56
N ASP A 246 -1.94 -20.42 -17.56
CA ASP A 246 -1.50 -20.56 -18.95
C ASP A 246 -0.28 -19.70 -19.32
N THR A 247 0.34 -18.99 -18.35
CA THR A 247 1.54 -18.20 -18.58
C THR A 247 2.73 -19.10 -18.91
N ALA A 248 3.46 -18.74 -20.00
CA ALA A 248 4.67 -19.42 -20.44
C ALA A 248 5.63 -18.42 -21.09
N ILE A 249 6.92 -18.66 -20.98
CA ILE A 249 7.98 -17.75 -21.50
C ILE A 249 7.79 -17.47 -22.99
N ASP A 250 7.52 -18.52 -23.79
CA ASP A 250 7.30 -18.37 -25.23
C ASP A 250 6.04 -17.58 -25.59
N LYS A 251 5.03 -17.56 -24.72
CA LYS A 251 3.82 -16.71 -24.87
C LYS A 251 4.13 -15.27 -24.50
N LEU A 252 4.85 -15.04 -23.40
CA LEU A 252 5.27 -13.70 -22.99
C LEU A 252 6.14 -13.04 -24.06
N ALA A 253 7.12 -13.77 -24.63
CA ALA A 253 8.00 -13.28 -25.67
C ALA A 253 7.27 -12.81 -26.95
N LYS A 254 6.08 -13.35 -27.25
CA LYS A 254 5.24 -12.95 -28.40
C LYS A 254 4.44 -11.66 -28.17
N LEU A 255 4.34 -11.17 -26.93
CA LEU A 255 3.59 -9.96 -26.61
C LEU A 255 4.30 -8.74 -27.19
N ARG A 256 3.52 -7.83 -27.77
CA ARG A 256 4.05 -6.56 -28.29
C ARG A 256 4.22 -5.53 -27.18
N PRO A 257 5.25 -4.68 -27.24
CA PRO A 257 5.35 -3.50 -26.38
C PRO A 257 4.09 -2.63 -26.51
N VAL A 258 3.62 -2.10 -25.39
CA VAL A 258 2.33 -1.35 -25.35
C VAL A 258 2.49 0.14 -25.06
N PHE A 259 3.68 0.58 -24.61
CA PHE A 259 3.90 1.96 -24.18
C PHE A 259 4.82 2.76 -25.11
N SER A 260 5.75 2.09 -25.79
CA SER A 260 6.71 2.75 -26.68
C SER A 260 6.98 1.86 -27.91
N ALA A 261 7.09 2.47 -29.08
CA ALA A 261 7.52 1.77 -30.29
C ALA A 261 8.97 1.26 -30.11
N GLY A 262 9.19 -0.05 -30.33
CA GLY A 262 10.49 -0.67 -30.08
C GLY A 262 10.86 -0.78 -28.60
N GLY A 263 9.91 -0.59 -27.69
CA GLY A 263 10.09 -0.77 -26.24
C GLY A 263 10.16 -2.25 -25.83
N SER A 264 10.24 -2.47 -24.51
CA SER A 264 10.34 -3.81 -23.90
C SER A 264 9.19 -4.13 -22.95
N VAL A 265 8.45 -3.11 -22.51
CA VAL A 265 7.36 -3.26 -21.52
C VAL A 265 6.07 -3.68 -22.23
N THR A 266 5.49 -4.78 -21.79
CA THR A 266 4.29 -5.40 -22.36
C THR A 266 3.20 -5.57 -21.33
N ALA A 267 2.00 -5.97 -21.75
CA ALA A 267 0.94 -6.36 -20.83
C ALA A 267 1.27 -7.59 -19.97
N GLY A 268 2.29 -8.38 -20.35
CA GLY A 268 2.71 -9.57 -19.62
C GLY A 268 3.79 -9.31 -18.56
N ASN A 269 4.49 -8.15 -18.63
CA ASN A 269 5.54 -7.80 -17.69
C ASN A 269 5.28 -6.48 -16.94
N ALA A 270 4.01 -6.08 -16.92
CA ALA A 270 3.44 -4.98 -16.16
C ALA A 270 2.37 -5.49 -15.18
N SER A 271 2.19 -4.81 -14.05
CA SER A 271 1.12 -5.13 -13.11
C SER A 271 -0.27 -4.96 -13.74
N GLN A 272 -1.22 -5.77 -13.28
CA GLN A 272 -2.60 -5.67 -13.75
C GLN A 272 -3.30 -4.49 -13.09
N THR A 273 -4.10 -3.74 -13.88
CA THR A 273 -5.10 -2.81 -13.32
C THR A 273 -6.11 -3.58 -12.49
N SER A 274 -6.43 -3.10 -11.31
CA SER A 274 -7.09 -3.92 -10.30
C SER A 274 -8.03 -3.14 -9.39
N ASP A 275 -8.95 -3.89 -8.77
CA ASP A 275 -9.85 -3.42 -7.73
C ASP A 275 -9.52 -4.16 -6.42
N GLY A 276 -9.58 -3.46 -5.27
CA GLY A 276 -9.37 -4.09 -3.98
C GLY A 276 -9.35 -3.11 -2.81
N ALA A 277 -9.53 -3.65 -1.60
CA ALA A 277 -9.42 -2.93 -0.34
C ALA A 277 -8.59 -3.73 0.67
N ALA A 278 -7.91 -3.04 1.58
CA ALA A 278 -7.19 -3.64 2.69
C ALA A 278 -7.19 -2.70 3.89
N MET A 279 -7.45 -3.24 5.09
CA MET A 279 -7.56 -2.49 6.33
C MET A 279 -6.73 -3.13 7.44
N VAL A 280 -6.14 -2.28 8.25
CA VAL A 280 -5.26 -2.61 9.37
C VAL A 280 -5.73 -1.86 10.60
N LEU A 281 -5.84 -2.53 11.74
CA LEU A 281 -6.17 -1.93 13.02
C LEU A 281 -4.89 -1.65 13.79
N VAL A 282 -4.66 -0.39 14.13
CA VAL A 282 -3.50 0.08 14.90
C VAL A 282 -3.99 0.58 16.25
N MET A 283 -3.37 0.08 17.34
CA MET A 283 -3.74 0.43 18.72
C MET A 283 -2.54 0.86 19.56
N SER A 284 -2.79 1.67 20.57
CA SER A 284 -1.82 1.95 21.62
C SER A 284 -1.54 0.71 22.48
N GLU A 285 -0.36 0.64 23.06
CA GLU A 285 0.00 -0.42 24.02
C GLU A 285 -0.97 -0.48 25.20
N ASP A 286 -1.44 0.67 25.66
CA ASP A 286 -2.38 0.77 26.78
C ASP A 286 -3.71 0.10 26.43
N MET A 287 -4.26 0.38 25.24
CA MET A 287 -5.50 -0.22 24.76
C MET A 287 -5.34 -1.74 24.50
N VAL A 288 -4.23 -2.16 23.93
CA VAL A 288 -3.91 -3.59 23.74
C VAL A 288 -3.94 -4.35 25.06
N LYS A 289 -3.32 -3.79 26.12
CA LYS A 289 -3.33 -4.38 27.46
C LYS A 289 -4.72 -4.36 28.09
N GLU A 290 -5.44 -3.25 27.96
CA GLU A 290 -6.80 -3.11 28.50
C GLU A 290 -7.77 -4.15 27.93
N LEU A 291 -7.73 -4.34 26.59
CA LEU A 291 -8.61 -5.29 25.90
C LEU A 291 -8.11 -6.73 25.95
N GLY A 292 -6.88 -6.97 26.41
CA GLY A 292 -6.28 -8.30 26.46
C GLY A 292 -6.07 -8.94 25.08
N VAL A 293 -5.94 -8.13 24.03
CA VAL A 293 -5.76 -8.62 22.66
C VAL A 293 -4.28 -8.84 22.33
N THR A 294 -4.02 -9.82 21.46
CA THR A 294 -2.65 -10.09 21.01
C THR A 294 -2.32 -9.28 19.76
N PRO A 295 -1.27 -8.43 19.79
CA PRO A 295 -0.79 -7.74 18.61
C PRO A 295 -0.04 -8.70 17.68
N ILE A 296 -0.05 -8.40 16.38
CA ILE A 296 0.60 -9.23 15.36
C ILE A 296 1.93 -8.64 14.88
N ALA A 297 2.04 -7.31 14.87
CA ALA A 297 3.23 -6.61 14.42
C ALA A 297 3.31 -5.19 14.99
N ARG A 298 4.45 -4.53 14.78
CA ARG A 298 4.59 -3.07 14.92
C ARG A 298 5.40 -2.49 13.78
N MET A 299 5.14 -1.25 13.40
CA MET A 299 5.98 -0.53 12.47
C MET A 299 7.24 -0.03 13.18
N VAL A 300 8.40 -0.40 12.66
CA VAL A 300 9.72 0.00 13.19
C VAL A 300 10.14 1.34 12.59
N SER A 301 9.98 1.49 11.28
CA SER A 301 10.28 2.74 10.57
C SER A 301 9.45 2.87 9.29
N TYR A 302 9.33 4.11 8.83
CA TYR A 302 8.75 4.44 7.54
C TYR A 302 9.55 5.58 6.89
N ALA A 303 9.85 5.45 5.61
CA ALA A 303 10.50 6.51 4.85
C ALA A 303 9.87 6.67 3.46
N ALA A 304 9.63 7.92 3.09
CA ALA A 304 9.39 8.31 1.71
C ALA A 304 10.60 9.09 1.17
N ALA A 305 10.89 8.94 -0.13
CA ALA A 305 11.99 9.62 -0.79
C ALA A 305 11.58 10.06 -2.20
N GLY A 306 12.10 11.20 -2.67
CA GLY A 306 11.92 11.68 -4.04
C GLY A 306 13.03 11.18 -4.96
N VAL A 307 12.68 10.92 -6.22
CA VAL A 307 13.59 10.59 -7.33
C VAL A 307 13.10 11.31 -8.59
N PRO A 308 13.90 11.40 -9.67
CA PRO A 308 13.43 12.00 -10.91
C PRO A 308 12.12 11.33 -11.42
N PRO A 309 11.05 12.11 -11.73
CA PRO A 309 9.75 11.55 -12.14
C PRO A 309 9.84 10.59 -13.33
N ARG A 310 10.70 10.89 -14.29
CA ARG A 310 10.95 10.10 -15.51
C ARG A 310 11.33 8.64 -15.24
N ILE A 311 12.00 8.40 -14.11
CA ILE A 311 12.45 7.08 -13.68
C ILE A 311 11.88 6.72 -12.29
N MET A 312 10.62 7.08 -12.04
CA MET A 312 9.97 6.89 -10.73
C MET A 312 10.10 5.46 -10.19
N GLY A 313 10.25 4.47 -11.08
CA GLY A 313 10.38 3.05 -10.74
C GLY A 313 11.52 2.75 -9.76
N ILE A 314 12.59 3.57 -9.75
CA ILE A 314 13.70 3.39 -8.81
C ILE A 314 13.45 4.01 -7.42
N GLY A 315 12.26 4.54 -7.14
CA GLY A 315 11.93 5.13 -5.85
C GLY A 315 12.37 4.32 -4.61
N PRO A 316 12.19 2.99 -4.60
CA PRO A 316 12.69 2.13 -3.52
C PRO A 316 14.20 2.22 -3.27
N VAL A 317 15.01 2.48 -4.31
CA VAL A 317 16.49 2.63 -4.16
C VAL A 317 16.84 3.78 -3.22
N ALA A 318 16.01 4.84 -3.19
CA ALA A 318 16.19 5.97 -2.27
C ALA A 318 15.46 5.76 -0.93
N ALA A 319 14.32 5.08 -0.93
CA ALA A 319 13.49 4.91 0.26
C ALA A 319 14.00 3.82 1.22
N ILE A 320 14.46 2.67 0.70
CA ILE A 320 14.94 1.53 1.50
C ILE A 320 16.12 1.92 2.41
N PRO A 321 17.22 2.50 1.91
CA PRO A 321 18.35 2.89 2.77
C PRO A 321 17.94 3.92 3.84
N LYS A 322 16.98 4.81 3.52
CA LYS A 322 16.47 5.79 4.47
C LYS A 322 15.66 5.13 5.59
N ALA A 323 14.80 4.15 5.26
CA ALA A 323 14.04 3.40 6.25
C ALA A 323 14.94 2.54 7.15
N LEU A 324 15.92 1.84 6.58
CA LEU A 324 16.91 1.07 7.33
C LEU A 324 17.71 1.96 8.29
N LYS A 325 18.17 3.13 7.83
CA LYS A 325 18.86 4.09 8.69
C LYS A 325 18.00 4.58 9.86
N GLN A 326 16.72 4.86 9.62
CA GLN A 326 15.78 5.26 10.68
C GLN A 326 15.56 4.15 11.70
N ALA A 327 15.53 2.90 11.25
CA ALA A 327 15.40 1.72 12.10
C ALA A 327 16.71 1.36 12.86
N GLY A 328 17.86 1.92 12.45
CA GLY A 328 19.18 1.50 12.94
C GLY A 328 19.54 0.08 12.50
N MET A 329 18.98 -0.38 11.37
CA MET A 329 19.10 -1.74 10.85
C MET A 329 19.96 -1.78 9.58
N LYS A 330 20.46 -2.97 9.28
CA LYS A 330 21.11 -3.30 8.02
C LYS A 330 20.16 -4.05 7.10
N GLN A 331 20.48 -4.14 5.82
CA GLN A 331 19.68 -4.86 4.83
C GLN A 331 19.55 -6.36 5.18
N GLU A 332 20.61 -6.96 5.73
CA GLU A 332 20.69 -8.36 6.11
C GLU A 332 19.79 -8.72 7.29
N ASP A 333 19.32 -7.73 8.06
CA ASP A 333 18.39 -7.94 9.16
C ASP A 333 16.95 -8.18 8.65
N ILE A 334 16.66 -7.88 7.37
CA ILE A 334 15.34 -8.06 6.76
C ILE A 334 15.23 -9.47 6.21
N GLU A 335 14.24 -10.21 6.70
CA GLU A 335 14.03 -11.64 6.40
C GLU A 335 12.94 -11.88 5.35
N LEU A 336 12.09 -10.87 5.08
CA LEU A 336 11.02 -10.94 4.08
C LEU A 336 10.75 -9.55 3.48
N ILE A 337 10.56 -9.48 2.16
CA ILE A 337 10.31 -8.22 1.45
C ILE A 337 9.09 -8.38 0.53
N GLU A 338 8.11 -7.51 0.70
CA GLU A 338 7.05 -7.27 -0.27
C GLU A 338 7.42 -6.03 -1.10
N LEU A 339 7.99 -6.25 -2.28
CA LEU A 339 8.32 -5.22 -3.27
C LEU A 339 7.19 -5.16 -4.30
N ASN A 340 6.50 -4.03 -4.39
CA ASN A 340 5.45 -3.87 -5.39
C ASN A 340 6.01 -4.00 -6.81
N GLU A 341 5.52 -4.99 -7.56
CA GLU A 341 5.88 -5.24 -8.96
C GLU A 341 5.00 -4.39 -9.89
N ALA A 342 5.16 -3.06 -9.85
CA ALA A 342 4.44 -2.21 -10.80
C ALA A 342 4.81 -2.58 -12.25
N PHE A 343 6.09 -2.86 -12.47
CA PHE A 343 6.67 -3.38 -13.72
C PHE A 343 7.86 -4.30 -13.40
N ALA A 344 8.09 -5.30 -14.23
CA ALA A 344 9.26 -6.18 -14.09
C ALA A 344 10.57 -5.38 -14.23
N SER A 345 10.64 -4.43 -15.17
CA SER A 345 11.80 -3.56 -15.37
C SER A 345 12.17 -2.78 -14.11
N GLN A 346 11.19 -2.20 -13.44
CA GLN A 346 11.37 -1.45 -12.22
C GLN A 346 11.82 -2.35 -11.05
N SER A 347 11.19 -3.51 -10.87
CA SER A 347 11.53 -4.44 -9.79
C SER A 347 12.96 -4.96 -9.93
N LEU A 348 13.35 -5.37 -11.14
CA LEU A 348 14.71 -5.82 -11.44
C LEU A 348 15.74 -4.72 -11.24
N ALA A 349 15.44 -3.47 -11.66
CA ALA A 349 16.34 -2.33 -11.44
C ALA A 349 16.59 -2.08 -9.94
N VAL A 350 15.55 -2.14 -9.11
CA VAL A 350 15.67 -1.99 -7.64
C VAL A 350 16.50 -3.14 -7.05
N ILE A 351 16.13 -4.39 -7.36
CA ILE A 351 16.80 -5.59 -6.84
C ILE A 351 18.29 -5.57 -7.19
N ARG A 352 18.65 -5.31 -8.46
CA ARG A 352 20.04 -5.30 -8.93
C ARG A 352 20.84 -4.13 -8.35
N THR A 353 20.23 -2.93 -8.25
CA THR A 353 20.93 -1.73 -7.75
C THR A 353 21.28 -1.84 -6.26
N LEU A 354 20.37 -2.42 -5.46
CA LEU A 354 20.59 -2.58 -4.02
C LEU A 354 21.20 -3.94 -3.63
N GLY A 355 21.33 -4.88 -4.58
CA GLY A 355 21.78 -6.23 -4.29
C GLY A 355 20.84 -6.98 -3.34
N LEU A 356 19.52 -6.81 -3.50
CA LEU A 356 18.56 -7.47 -2.64
C LEU A 356 18.53 -8.98 -2.90
N ASN A 357 18.36 -9.77 -1.84
CA ASN A 357 18.20 -11.21 -1.97
C ASN A 357 16.82 -11.55 -2.57
N SER A 358 16.80 -12.07 -3.79
CA SER A 358 15.57 -12.43 -4.50
C SER A 358 14.76 -13.55 -3.85
N ASP A 359 15.39 -14.40 -3.02
CA ASP A 359 14.71 -15.54 -2.38
C ASP A 359 13.73 -15.12 -1.28
N ILE A 360 13.90 -13.91 -0.73
CA ILE A 360 13.03 -13.35 0.30
C ILE A 360 12.04 -12.30 -0.26
N ILE A 361 12.04 -12.08 -1.58
CA ILE A 361 11.17 -11.08 -2.22
C ILE A 361 9.95 -11.75 -2.82
N ASN A 362 8.76 -11.23 -2.49
CA ASN A 362 7.48 -11.63 -3.08
C ASN A 362 7.37 -13.16 -3.17
N VAL A 363 7.57 -13.82 -2.06
CA VAL A 363 7.66 -15.30 -1.99
C VAL A 363 6.38 -16.00 -2.44
N ASN A 364 5.26 -15.29 -2.40
CA ASN A 364 3.93 -15.74 -2.87
C ASN A 364 3.50 -15.07 -4.19
N GLY A 365 4.46 -14.55 -4.96
CA GLY A 365 4.19 -13.75 -6.17
C GLY A 365 3.85 -12.29 -5.84
N GLY A 366 3.97 -11.42 -6.84
CA GLY A 366 3.75 -9.98 -6.68
C GLY A 366 2.68 -9.44 -7.63
N ALA A 367 2.68 -8.12 -7.83
CA ALA A 367 1.60 -7.40 -8.49
C ALA A 367 1.43 -7.74 -9.98
N ILE A 368 2.45 -8.24 -10.67
CA ILE A 368 2.33 -8.72 -12.05
C ILE A 368 1.32 -9.87 -12.11
N ALA A 369 1.39 -10.77 -11.15
CA ALA A 369 0.46 -11.90 -11.05
C ALA A 369 -0.82 -11.54 -10.27
N LEU A 370 -0.68 -10.93 -9.08
CA LEU A 370 -1.77 -10.72 -8.12
C LEU A 370 -2.54 -9.40 -8.33
N GLY A 371 -1.98 -8.44 -9.09
CA GLY A 371 -2.61 -7.15 -9.33
C GLY A 371 -2.18 -6.02 -8.39
N HIS A 372 -2.44 -4.77 -8.84
CA HIS A 372 -2.02 -3.54 -8.20
C HIS A 372 -3.17 -2.52 -8.09
N PRO A 373 -4.09 -2.69 -7.12
CA PRO A 373 -5.10 -1.67 -6.82
C PRO A 373 -4.42 -0.50 -6.11
N LEU A 374 -4.04 0.55 -6.84
CA LEU A 374 -3.07 1.61 -6.51
C LEU A 374 -3.02 2.02 -5.03
N GLY A 375 -4.03 2.77 -4.55
CA GLY A 375 -4.06 3.29 -3.18
C GLY A 375 -4.25 2.22 -2.09
N CYS A 376 -4.76 1.04 -2.46
CA CYS A 376 -4.87 -0.13 -1.58
C CYS A 376 -3.53 -0.86 -1.41
N THR A 377 -2.66 -0.85 -2.42
CA THR A 377 -1.51 -1.76 -2.52
C THR A 377 -0.60 -1.74 -1.29
N GLY A 378 -0.30 -0.56 -0.72
CA GLY A 378 0.55 -0.49 0.46
C GLY A 378 0.00 -1.23 1.68
N ALA A 379 -1.30 -1.15 1.91
CA ALA A 379 -1.98 -1.90 2.96
C ALA A 379 -2.09 -3.39 2.62
N LYS A 380 -2.43 -3.72 1.36
CA LYS A 380 -2.48 -5.12 0.87
C LYS A 380 -1.16 -5.84 1.08
N LEU A 381 -0.04 -5.25 0.69
CA LEU A 381 1.29 -5.83 0.87
C LEU A 381 1.66 -5.95 2.35
N SER A 382 1.22 -5.01 3.20
CA SER A 382 1.40 -5.11 4.65
C SER A 382 0.64 -6.31 5.25
N VAL A 383 -0.62 -6.52 4.83
CA VAL A 383 -1.41 -7.70 5.25
C VAL A 383 -0.71 -9.00 4.83
N GLN A 384 -0.25 -9.09 3.56
CA GLN A 384 0.49 -10.26 3.06
C GLN A 384 1.79 -10.48 3.83
N LEU A 385 2.54 -9.40 4.09
CA LEU A 385 3.79 -9.46 4.86
C LEU A 385 3.58 -10.02 6.26
N PHE A 386 2.58 -9.53 7.01
CA PHE A 386 2.33 -9.97 8.39
C PHE A 386 1.96 -11.45 8.47
N ASP A 387 1.09 -11.89 7.57
CA ASP A 387 0.66 -13.29 7.51
C ASP A 387 1.83 -14.22 7.13
N GLU A 388 2.63 -13.85 6.14
CA GLU A 388 3.77 -14.65 5.71
C GLU A 388 4.92 -14.66 6.73
N MET A 389 5.20 -13.53 7.39
CA MET A 389 6.15 -13.47 8.52
C MET A 389 5.75 -14.41 9.65
N LYS A 390 4.44 -14.51 9.95
CA LYS A 390 3.93 -15.45 10.95
C LYS A 390 4.17 -16.91 10.53
N LYS A 391 3.85 -17.27 9.28
CA LYS A 391 4.01 -18.62 8.74
C LYS A 391 5.48 -19.07 8.70
N ARG A 392 6.38 -18.16 8.33
CA ARG A 392 7.83 -18.44 8.24
C ARG A 392 8.58 -18.23 9.55
N ASN A 393 7.92 -17.72 10.58
CA ASN A 393 8.56 -17.31 11.85
C ASN A 393 9.63 -16.22 11.65
N ASN A 394 9.49 -15.36 10.62
CA ASN A 394 10.37 -14.23 10.40
C ASN A 394 10.10 -13.12 11.42
N LYS A 395 11.14 -12.40 11.83
CA LYS A 395 11.04 -11.31 12.80
C LYS A 395 10.88 -9.95 12.13
N TYR A 396 11.66 -9.65 11.11
CA TYR A 396 11.64 -8.37 10.43
C TYR A 396 11.28 -8.51 8.95
N GLY A 397 10.32 -7.71 8.53
CA GLY A 397 9.89 -7.65 7.14
C GLY A 397 9.77 -6.21 6.64
N MET A 398 9.79 -6.05 5.31
CA MET A 398 9.72 -4.75 4.65
C MET A 398 8.65 -4.74 3.58
N VAL A 399 7.85 -3.67 3.52
CA VAL A 399 7.01 -3.31 2.37
C VAL A 399 7.64 -2.12 1.67
N THR A 400 7.82 -2.21 0.36
CA THR A 400 8.40 -1.11 -0.42
C THR A 400 7.78 -1.01 -1.80
N MET A 401 7.74 0.20 -2.36
CA MET A 401 7.16 0.47 -3.67
C MET A 401 7.65 1.75 -4.31
N CYS A 402 7.66 1.75 -5.63
CA CYS A 402 7.74 2.97 -6.41
C CYS A 402 6.41 3.73 -6.36
N VAL A 403 6.47 5.04 -6.54
CA VAL A 403 5.32 5.93 -6.42
C VAL A 403 5.32 6.92 -7.58
N GLY A 404 4.18 7.12 -8.19
CA GLY A 404 4.00 8.06 -9.30
C GLY A 404 4.58 9.45 -9.00
N THR A 405 4.93 10.18 -10.05
CA THR A 405 5.58 11.50 -9.99
C THR A 405 6.97 11.52 -9.31
N GLY A 406 7.68 10.39 -9.32
CA GLY A 406 9.07 10.31 -8.86
C GLY A 406 9.25 10.22 -7.35
N GLN A 407 8.64 9.21 -6.72
CA GLN A 407 8.82 8.94 -5.31
C GLN A 407 9.04 7.45 -5.06
N GLY A 408 9.48 7.10 -3.85
CA GLY A 408 9.49 5.75 -3.32
C GLY A 408 9.08 5.75 -1.86
N ALA A 409 8.56 4.63 -1.38
CA ALA A 409 8.24 4.41 0.03
C ALA A 409 8.76 3.06 0.51
N ALA A 410 9.18 3.00 1.77
CA ALA A 410 9.56 1.76 2.45
C ALA A 410 9.12 1.80 3.91
N GLY A 411 8.46 0.75 4.38
CA GLY A 411 8.07 0.54 5.77
C GLY A 411 8.68 -0.76 6.29
N ILE A 412 9.31 -0.73 7.46
CA ILE A 412 9.88 -1.87 8.15
C ILE A 412 8.98 -2.24 9.31
N PHE A 413 8.67 -3.52 9.42
CA PHE A 413 7.81 -4.07 10.46
C PHE A 413 8.52 -5.15 11.25
N GLU A 414 8.22 -5.22 12.54
CA GLU A 414 8.61 -6.31 13.43
C GLU A 414 7.36 -7.14 13.75
N ARG A 415 7.44 -8.46 13.58
CA ARG A 415 6.43 -9.40 14.05
C ARG A 415 6.60 -9.61 15.56
N LEU A 416 5.47 -9.75 16.26
CA LEU A 416 5.39 -9.95 17.71
C LEU A 416 4.98 -11.36 18.07
#